data_8e7bedde1f01bc82b06e91bec1bd5f03
#
_entry.id   8e7bedde1f01bc82b06e91bec1bd5f03
#
_cell.length_a   1.000
_cell.length_b   1.000
_cell.length_c   1.000
_cell.angle_alpha   90.00
_cell.angle_beta   90.00
_cell.angle_gamma   90.00
#
_symmetry.space_group_name_H-M   'P 1'
#
loop_
_entity.id
_entity.type
_entity.pdbx_description
1 polymer ?
#
loop_
_entity_poly.entity_id
_entity_poly.type
_entity_poly.pdbx_seq_one_letter_code
_entity_poly.pdbx_strand_id
1 'polypeptide(L)'
;MNENDEKIIGAKEGDKIKAESESCRRFLAVAEKYMMLRICALVSLVAFVFGVLIFGHSSLKSENFKYLVKYIDKSPVLYSSFYEGIEYAGGENAKFGLYKGDVCVFDEGLLSLYGISGKNTLRSETGIGNAAVAIGKEHLCVYGGSSNELRIYNSFSMVHSEKFDYPVLLVSPADEGGYAVATSERGYRSVVYVYNKAFIHKYTWKSADRYIFDMDISASGRYLAVISMGVKNGSPFAESSYIDTEKGSVIFTRETEGDIPVGVNITEKGGVCFVFERSALYCDKKGNVKKEE
;
A
#
# COMPACT_ATOMS: atom_id res chain seq x y z
N MET A 1 77.63 -47.35 23.40
CA MET A 1 76.61 -46.34 22.89
C MET A 1 77.41 -45.07 22.80
N ASN A 2 77.63 -44.53 21.60
CA ASN A 2 78.58 -43.45 21.33
C ASN A 2 78.00 -42.07 21.71
N GLU A 3 78.80 -41.25 22.35
CA GLU A 3 78.51 -39.88 22.82
C GLU A 3 77.98 -38.96 21.66
N ASN A 4 78.20 -39.39 20.41
CA ASN A 4 77.63 -38.74 19.22
C ASN A 4 76.16 -39.08 18.97
N ASP A 5 75.67 -40.27 19.39
CA ASP A 5 74.27 -40.64 19.20
C ASP A 5 73.33 -39.89 20.20
N GLU A 6 73.76 -39.61 21.41
CA GLU A 6 72.99 -38.81 22.38
C GLU A 6 72.87 -37.34 21.97
N LYS A 7 73.89 -36.76 21.38
CA LYS A 7 73.85 -35.40 20.81
C LYS A 7 72.90 -35.28 19.62
N ILE A 8 72.81 -36.29 18.79
CA ILE A 8 71.95 -36.31 17.63
C ILE A 8 70.44 -36.49 18.06
N ILE A 9 70.23 -37.30 19.09
CA ILE A 9 68.86 -37.52 19.64
C ILE A 9 68.36 -36.27 20.33
N GLY A 10 69.15 -35.58 21.15
CA GLY A 10 68.80 -34.34 21.84
C GLY A 10 68.59 -33.16 20.86
N ALA A 11 69.35 -33.07 19.75
CA ALA A 11 69.09 -32.05 18.71
C ALA A 11 67.77 -32.30 17.96
N LYS A 12 67.44 -33.56 17.65
CA LYS A 12 66.14 -33.90 17.01
C LYS A 12 64.93 -33.68 17.94
N GLU A 13 65.08 -33.89 19.22
CA GLU A 13 64.04 -33.62 20.21
C GLU A 13 63.82 -32.13 20.44
N GLY A 14 64.90 -31.33 20.48
CA GLY A 14 64.88 -29.86 20.54
C GLY A 14 64.20 -29.22 19.31
N ASP A 15 64.49 -29.77 18.12
CA ASP A 15 63.82 -29.30 16.87
C ASP A 15 62.33 -29.67 16.80
N LYS A 16 61.92 -30.83 17.33
CA LYS A 16 60.51 -31.19 17.47
C LYS A 16 59.76 -30.28 18.42
N ILE A 17 60.32 -29.99 19.58
CA ILE A 17 59.73 -29.11 20.60
C ILE A 17 59.59 -27.66 20.03
N LYS A 18 60.58 -27.18 19.26
CA LYS A 18 60.49 -25.89 18.57
C LYS A 18 59.39 -25.87 17.50
N ALA A 19 59.27 -26.90 16.68
CA ALA A 19 58.28 -27.01 15.64
C ALA A 19 56.84 -27.12 16.24
N GLU A 20 56.62 -27.83 17.33
CA GLU A 20 55.35 -27.87 18.06
C GLU A 20 55.03 -26.50 18.66
N SER A 21 55.97 -25.80 19.25
CA SER A 21 55.74 -24.48 19.82
C SER A 21 55.41 -23.40 18.73
N GLU A 22 56.02 -23.49 17.53
CA GLU A 22 55.70 -22.60 16.40
C GLU A 22 54.30 -22.92 15.82
N SER A 23 53.98 -24.18 15.69
CA SER A 23 52.64 -24.60 15.22
C SER A 23 51.52 -24.15 16.19
N CYS A 24 51.76 -24.26 17.50
CA CYS A 24 50.85 -23.80 18.54
C CYS A 24 50.70 -22.26 18.50
N ARG A 25 51.77 -21.48 18.30
CA ARG A 25 51.71 -20.03 18.13
C ARG A 25 50.96 -19.62 16.87
N ARG A 26 51.15 -20.31 15.76
CA ARG A 26 50.38 -20.06 14.51
C ARG A 26 48.89 -20.38 14.70
N PHE A 27 48.57 -21.47 15.42
CA PHE A 27 47.20 -21.83 15.73
C PHE A 27 46.52 -20.78 16.63
N LEU A 28 47.19 -20.30 17.68
CA LEU A 28 46.67 -19.23 18.55
C LEU A 28 46.46 -17.92 17.77
N ALA A 29 47.41 -17.52 16.91
CA ALA A 29 47.26 -16.32 16.11
C ALA A 29 46.08 -16.41 15.09
N VAL A 30 45.81 -17.59 14.56
CA VAL A 30 44.65 -17.83 13.68
C VAL A 30 43.36 -17.81 14.52
N ALA A 31 43.34 -18.42 15.70
CA ALA A 31 42.21 -18.41 16.62
C ALA A 31 41.82 -16.99 17.08
N GLU A 32 42.83 -16.15 17.41
CA GLU A 32 42.61 -14.73 17.75
C GLU A 32 42.01 -13.94 16.59
N LYS A 33 42.54 -14.12 15.38
CA LYS A 33 41.98 -13.49 14.18
C LYS A 33 40.53 -13.93 13.89
N TYR A 34 40.26 -15.22 14.08
CA TYR A 34 38.91 -15.76 13.92
C TYR A 34 37.94 -15.19 14.97
N MET A 35 38.39 -15.07 16.21
CA MET A 35 37.60 -14.46 17.28
C MET A 35 37.33 -12.98 17.03
N MET A 36 38.34 -12.22 16.56
CA MET A 36 38.16 -10.83 16.12
C MET A 36 37.15 -10.71 14.97
N LEU A 37 37.28 -11.57 13.96
CA LEU A 37 36.35 -11.57 12.80
C LEU A 37 34.91 -11.84 13.25
N ARG A 38 34.71 -12.78 14.18
CA ARG A 38 33.42 -13.09 14.76
C ARG A 38 32.81 -11.94 15.54
N ILE A 39 33.63 -11.23 16.33
CA ILE A 39 33.20 -10.03 17.06
C ILE A 39 32.84 -8.91 16.08
N CYS A 40 33.67 -8.64 15.07
CA CYS A 40 33.39 -7.65 14.03
C CYS A 40 32.10 -7.96 13.27
N ALA A 41 31.88 -9.22 12.92
CA ALA A 41 30.63 -9.64 12.25
C ALA A 41 29.40 -9.43 13.15
N LEU A 42 29.51 -9.73 14.44
CA LEU A 42 28.43 -9.53 15.38
C LEU A 42 28.12 -8.05 15.62
N VAL A 43 29.16 -7.21 15.76
CA VAL A 43 29.03 -5.74 15.86
C VAL A 43 28.40 -5.16 14.60
N SER A 44 28.83 -5.62 13.42
CA SER A 44 28.26 -5.20 12.13
C SER A 44 26.78 -5.60 12.02
N LEU A 45 26.41 -6.80 12.44
CA LEU A 45 25.02 -7.26 12.47
C LEU A 45 24.17 -6.40 13.40
N VAL A 46 24.67 -6.10 14.61
CA VAL A 46 23.96 -5.25 15.58
C VAL A 46 23.80 -3.84 15.02
N ALA A 47 24.86 -3.25 14.43
CA ALA A 47 24.81 -1.93 13.79
C ALA A 47 23.81 -1.90 12.62
N PHE A 48 23.75 -2.97 11.81
CA PHE A 48 22.78 -3.12 10.72
C PHE A 48 21.34 -3.16 11.27
N VAL A 49 21.08 -3.95 12.31
CA VAL A 49 19.76 -4.02 12.96
C VAL A 49 19.35 -2.65 13.52
N PHE A 50 20.26 -1.95 14.21
CA PHE A 50 19.99 -0.58 14.68
C PHE A 50 19.74 0.40 13.54
N GLY A 51 20.51 0.31 12.46
CA GLY A 51 20.27 1.11 11.25
C GLY A 51 18.89 0.89 10.68
N VAL A 52 18.47 -0.38 10.54
CA VAL A 52 17.11 -0.74 10.08
C VAL A 52 16.04 -0.21 11.03
N LEU A 53 16.24 -0.27 12.35
CA LEU A 53 15.29 0.26 13.34
C LEU A 53 15.18 1.80 13.28
N ILE A 54 16.28 2.51 13.09
CA ILE A 54 16.29 3.99 13.06
C ILE A 54 15.74 4.51 11.74
N PHE A 55 16.22 4.00 10.60
CA PHE A 55 15.83 4.47 9.26
C PHE A 55 14.57 3.81 8.72
N GLY A 56 14.25 2.59 9.17
CA GLY A 56 13.07 1.82 8.77
C GLY A 56 11.84 2.01 9.67
N HIS A 57 11.89 2.88 10.68
CA HIS A 57 10.84 3.05 11.69
C HIS A 57 9.44 3.30 11.10
N SER A 58 9.36 4.03 10.00
CA SER A 58 8.08 4.26 9.30
C SER A 58 7.58 3.03 8.49
N SER A 59 8.48 2.10 8.16
CA SER A 59 8.20 0.90 7.35
C SER A 59 8.12 -0.39 8.18
N LEU A 60 8.56 -0.36 9.44
CA LEU A 60 8.52 -1.49 10.38
C LEU A 60 7.17 -1.62 11.09
N LYS A 61 6.08 -1.50 10.35
CA LYS A 61 4.77 -1.91 10.86
C LYS A 61 4.74 -3.44 10.99
N SER A 62 4.08 -3.95 12.04
CA SER A 62 3.89 -5.41 12.25
C SER A 62 3.25 -6.08 11.02
N GLU A 63 2.50 -5.34 10.23
CA GLU A 63 1.90 -5.74 8.97
C GLU A 63 2.94 -6.09 7.91
N ASN A 64 3.98 -5.27 7.75
CA ASN A 64 5.05 -5.53 6.78
C ASN A 64 5.82 -6.81 7.12
N PHE A 65 5.97 -7.12 8.41
CA PHE A 65 6.55 -8.38 8.84
C PHE A 65 5.65 -9.58 8.51
N LYS A 66 4.33 -9.46 8.70
CA LYS A 66 3.36 -10.48 8.28
C LYS A 66 3.38 -10.69 6.76
N TYR A 67 3.54 -9.62 5.98
CA TYR A 67 3.73 -9.73 4.52
C TYR A 67 5.01 -10.49 4.17
N LEU A 68 6.13 -10.20 4.85
CA LEU A 68 7.39 -10.91 4.62
C LEU A 68 7.22 -12.41 4.91
N VAL A 69 6.60 -12.77 6.02
CA VAL A 69 6.33 -14.18 6.38
C VAL A 69 5.40 -14.84 5.36
N LYS A 70 4.37 -14.13 4.88
CA LYS A 70 3.45 -14.61 3.83
C LYS A 70 4.19 -14.99 2.55
N TYR A 71 5.25 -14.24 2.19
CA TYR A 71 6.06 -14.52 0.99
C TYR A 71 7.18 -15.54 1.20
N ILE A 72 7.60 -15.77 2.46
CA ILE A 72 8.57 -16.82 2.80
C ILE A 72 7.93 -18.21 2.76
N ASP A 73 6.67 -18.34 3.14
CA ASP A 73 5.88 -19.60 3.08
C ASP A 73 5.44 -19.93 1.65
N LYS A 74 6.28 -19.66 0.67
CA LYS A 74 6.14 -20.19 -0.69
C LYS A 74 6.63 -21.63 -0.69
N SER A 75 5.77 -22.55 -0.30
CA SER A 75 5.86 -23.91 -0.84
C SER A 75 6.02 -23.77 -2.35
N PRO A 76 7.05 -24.38 -3.00
CA PRO A 76 7.15 -24.30 -4.45
C PRO A 76 5.82 -24.80 -5.01
N VAL A 77 5.06 -23.90 -5.62
CA VAL A 77 3.89 -24.29 -6.40
C VAL A 77 4.46 -25.17 -7.51
N LEU A 78 4.36 -26.47 -7.34
CA LEU A 78 4.71 -27.42 -8.38
C LEU A 78 3.85 -27.03 -9.59
N TYR A 79 4.48 -26.71 -10.69
CA TYR A 79 3.88 -26.27 -11.95
C TYR A 79 2.82 -27.24 -12.52
N SER A 80 2.57 -28.36 -11.86
CA SER A 80 1.56 -29.37 -12.21
C SER A 80 0.11 -29.00 -11.85
N SER A 81 -0.12 -27.95 -11.04
CA SER A 81 -1.47 -27.51 -10.63
C SER A 81 -1.96 -26.24 -11.35
N PHE A 82 -1.43 -25.93 -12.52
CA PHE A 82 -1.80 -24.75 -13.30
C PHE A 82 -3.26 -24.71 -13.81
N TYR A 83 -4.04 -25.75 -13.57
CA TYR A 83 -5.41 -25.87 -14.09
C TYR A 83 -6.50 -25.99 -13.02
N GLU A 84 -6.14 -25.99 -11.74
CA GLU A 84 -7.14 -25.91 -10.69
C GLU A 84 -7.48 -24.42 -10.48
N GLY A 85 -8.67 -24.03 -10.91
CA GLY A 85 -9.21 -22.68 -10.66
C GLY A 85 -9.29 -22.42 -9.17
N ILE A 86 -9.25 -21.15 -8.77
CA ILE A 86 -9.51 -20.75 -7.39
C ILE A 86 -11.01 -20.94 -7.14
N GLU A 87 -11.37 -21.89 -6.28
CA GLU A 87 -12.74 -21.99 -5.79
C GLU A 87 -13.02 -20.84 -4.85
N TYR A 88 -13.99 -19.99 -5.18
CA TYR A 88 -14.41 -18.89 -4.36
C TYR A 88 -15.85 -19.04 -3.90
N ALA A 89 -16.13 -18.57 -2.70
CA ALA A 89 -17.50 -18.46 -2.22
C ALA A 89 -18.10 -17.16 -2.76
N GLY A 90 -19.00 -17.24 -3.72
CA GLY A 90 -19.66 -16.08 -4.32
C GLY A 90 -20.67 -16.48 -5.38
N GLY A 91 -21.67 -15.61 -5.61
CA GLY A 91 -22.71 -15.74 -6.61
C GLY A 91 -22.40 -15.01 -7.92
N GLU A 92 -23.45 -14.85 -8.75
CA GLU A 92 -23.34 -14.18 -10.06
C GLU A 92 -22.99 -12.69 -9.97
N ASN A 93 -23.22 -12.05 -8.81
CA ASN A 93 -22.94 -10.63 -8.57
C ASN A 93 -21.59 -10.37 -7.92
N ALA A 94 -20.72 -11.37 -7.83
CA ALA A 94 -19.40 -11.22 -7.21
C ALA A 94 -18.56 -10.18 -7.96
N LYS A 95 -17.95 -9.26 -7.18
CA LYS A 95 -17.03 -8.24 -7.67
C LYS A 95 -15.60 -8.70 -7.44
N PHE A 96 -14.77 -8.50 -8.44
CA PHE A 96 -13.37 -8.93 -8.43
C PHE A 96 -12.42 -7.75 -8.52
N GLY A 97 -11.25 -7.89 -7.91
CA GLY A 97 -10.16 -6.94 -8.02
C GLY A 97 -8.82 -7.56 -7.64
N LEU A 98 -7.74 -6.81 -7.83
CA LEU A 98 -6.40 -7.22 -7.44
C LEU A 98 -5.92 -6.32 -6.30
N TYR A 99 -5.47 -6.94 -5.21
CA TYR A 99 -4.92 -6.24 -4.07
C TYR A 99 -3.63 -6.88 -3.58
N LYS A 100 -2.51 -6.16 -3.72
CA LYS A 100 -1.17 -6.64 -3.31
C LYS A 100 -0.82 -8.05 -3.82
N GLY A 101 -1.24 -8.34 -5.05
CA GLY A 101 -0.99 -9.64 -5.70
C GLY A 101 -1.98 -10.75 -5.34
N ASP A 102 -2.96 -10.48 -4.47
CA ASP A 102 -4.06 -11.38 -4.16
C ASP A 102 -5.30 -11.02 -4.99
N VAL A 103 -6.14 -12.01 -5.26
CA VAL A 103 -7.46 -11.80 -5.85
C VAL A 103 -8.43 -11.45 -4.75
N CYS A 104 -8.99 -10.24 -4.84
CA CYS A 104 -10.08 -9.78 -3.98
C CYS A 104 -11.41 -10.22 -4.59
N VAL A 105 -12.22 -10.89 -3.82
CA VAL A 105 -13.60 -11.27 -4.17
C VAL A 105 -14.54 -10.66 -3.13
N PHE A 106 -15.49 -9.88 -3.59
CA PHE A 106 -16.54 -9.33 -2.74
C PHE A 106 -17.91 -9.75 -3.26
N ASP A 107 -18.70 -10.41 -2.42
CA ASP A 107 -20.05 -10.83 -2.74
C ASP A 107 -20.94 -10.83 -1.50
N GLU A 108 -22.17 -10.31 -1.62
CA GLU A 108 -23.21 -10.30 -0.58
C GLU A 108 -22.74 -9.88 0.82
N GLY A 109 -21.77 -8.94 0.89
CA GLY A 109 -21.22 -8.46 2.15
C GLY A 109 -20.06 -9.31 2.69
N LEU A 110 -19.61 -10.32 1.95
CA LEU A 110 -18.42 -11.11 2.27
C LEU A 110 -17.22 -10.62 1.45
N LEU A 111 -16.18 -10.17 2.14
CA LEU A 111 -14.89 -9.83 1.56
C LEU A 111 -13.92 -11.00 1.72
N SER A 112 -13.37 -11.50 0.62
CA SER A 112 -12.40 -12.58 0.62
C SER A 112 -11.16 -12.20 -0.20
N LEU A 113 -9.97 -12.54 0.30
CA LEU A 113 -8.72 -12.41 -0.42
C LEU A 113 -8.10 -13.79 -0.64
N TYR A 114 -7.75 -14.08 -1.87
CA TYR A 114 -7.11 -15.34 -2.26
C TYR A 114 -5.72 -15.05 -2.80
N GLY A 115 -4.72 -15.66 -2.19
CA GLY A 115 -3.34 -15.60 -2.65
C GLY A 115 -3.14 -16.39 -3.95
N ILE A 116 -1.98 -16.25 -4.57
CA ILE A 116 -1.60 -16.95 -5.81
C ILE A 116 -1.68 -18.48 -5.72
N SER A 117 -1.59 -19.04 -4.50
CA SER A 117 -1.76 -20.48 -4.24
C SER A 117 -3.22 -20.92 -4.10
N GLY A 118 -4.21 -20.03 -4.29
CA GLY A 118 -5.61 -20.30 -4.02
C GLY A 118 -5.99 -20.26 -2.53
N LYS A 119 -5.01 -20.10 -1.62
CA LYS A 119 -5.28 -20.04 -0.18
C LYS A 119 -5.98 -18.74 0.18
N ASN A 120 -7.07 -18.85 0.94
CA ASN A 120 -7.76 -17.69 1.49
C ASN A 120 -6.90 -17.03 2.58
N THR A 121 -6.56 -15.74 2.42
CA THR A 121 -5.72 -14.96 3.35
C THR A 121 -6.54 -14.05 4.25
N LEU A 122 -7.70 -13.61 3.77
CA LEU A 122 -8.68 -12.82 4.52
C LEU A 122 -10.08 -13.30 4.15
N ARG A 123 -10.92 -13.54 5.16
CA ARG A 123 -12.35 -13.72 4.99
C ARG A 123 -13.07 -12.94 6.07
N SER A 124 -13.85 -11.96 5.67
CA SER A 124 -14.54 -11.04 6.60
C SER A 124 -15.94 -10.72 6.13
N GLU A 125 -16.90 -10.94 7.02
CA GLU A 125 -18.25 -10.42 6.84
C GLU A 125 -18.25 -8.92 7.12
N THR A 126 -18.59 -8.14 6.11
CA THR A 126 -18.53 -6.66 6.23
C THR A 126 -19.82 -6.09 6.82
N GLY A 127 -20.92 -6.86 6.83
CA GLY A 127 -22.23 -6.37 7.27
C GLY A 127 -22.82 -5.28 6.37
N ILE A 128 -22.18 -4.93 5.26
CA ILE A 128 -22.65 -3.95 4.29
C ILE A 128 -23.14 -4.71 3.06
N GLY A 129 -24.45 -4.90 2.94
CA GLY A 129 -25.03 -5.52 1.76
C GLY A 129 -24.94 -4.60 0.54
N ASN A 130 -24.79 -5.17 -0.66
CA ASN A 130 -24.66 -4.45 -1.93
C ASN A 130 -23.60 -3.33 -1.93
N ALA A 131 -22.50 -3.58 -1.23
CA ALA A 131 -21.42 -2.61 -1.12
C ALA A 131 -20.59 -2.50 -2.41
N ALA A 132 -19.88 -1.38 -2.54
CA ALA A 132 -18.76 -1.21 -3.44
C ALA A 132 -17.44 -1.48 -2.71
N VAL A 133 -16.42 -1.86 -3.47
CA VAL A 133 -15.05 -2.01 -2.97
C VAL A 133 -14.14 -1.10 -3.79
N ALA A 134 -13.48 -0.15 -3.12
CA ALA A 134 -12.40 0.63 -3.71
C ALA A 134 -11.05 0.05 -3.25
N ILE A 135 -10.19 -0.22 -4.22
CA ILE A 135 -8.91 -0.90 -4.01
C ILE A 135 -7.77 0.10 -4.20
N GLY A 136 -7.05 0.39 -3.14
CA GLY A 136 -5.79 1.15 -3.17
C GLY A 136 -4.58 0.25 -2.96
N LYS A 137 -3.37 0.81 -3.03
CA LYS A 137 -2.14 0.04 -2.79
C LYS A 137 -2.01 -0.41 -1.33
N GLU A 138 -2.44 0.43 -0.38
CA GLU A 138 -2.32 0.10 1.06
C GLU A 138 -3.57 -0.52 1.64
N HIS A 139 -4.76 -0.11 1.20
CA HIS A 139 -6.02 -0.47 1.82
C HIS A 139 -7.10 -0.85 0.80
N LEU A 140 -8.01 -1.72 1.25
CA LEU A 140 -9.30 -2.01 0.63
C LEU A 140 -10.38 -1.26 1.40
N CYS A 141 -11.22 -0.51 0.72
CA CYS A 141 -12.32 0.26 1.29
C CYS A 141 -13.65 -0.37 0.88
N VAL A 142 -14.45 -0.83 1.84
CA VAL A 142 -15.80 -1.37 1.61
C VAL A 142 -16.82 -0.35 2.09
N TYR A 143 -17.74 0.05 1.21
CA TYR A 143 -18.70 1.14 1.46
C TYR A 143 -19.96 1.01 0.58
N GLY A 144 -20.94 1.87 0.79
CA GLY A 144 -22.11 2.01 -0.07
C GLY A 144 -23.30 1.14 0.34
N GLY A 145 -24.18 0.82 -0.63
CA GLY A 145 -25.36 0.03 -0.39
C GLY A 145 -26.36 0.67 0.58
N SER A 146 -26.47 2.00 0.60
CA SER A 146 -27.26 2.78 1.58
C SER A 146 -26.68 2.78 3.00
N SER A 147 -25.48 2.24 3.20
CA SER A 147 -24.77 2.30 4.48
C SER A 147 -24.08 3.66 4.65
N ASN A 148 -24.09 4.16 5.88
CA ASN A 148 -23.32 5.31 6.29
C ASN A 148 -21.98 4.91 6.93
N GLU A 149 -21.57 3.66 6.76
CA GLU A 149 -20.33 3.10 7.29
C GLU A 149 -19.33 2.82 6.18
N LEU A 150 -18.08 3.19 6.42
CA LEU A 150 -16.91 2.83 5.63
C LEU A 150 -16.04 1.90 6.46
N ARG A 151 -15.68 0.74 5.90
CA ARG A 151 -14.75 -0.21 6.52
C ARG A 151 -13.50 -0.35 5.70
N ILE A 152 -12.35 -0.23 6.36
CA ILE A 152 -11.02 -0.27 5.73
C ILE A 152 -10.30 -1.53 6.18
N TYR A 153 -9.78 -2.26 5.19
CA TYR A 153 -9.10 -3.53 5.38
C TYR A 153 -7.68 -3.48 4.84
N ASN A 154 -6.81 -4.28 5.44
CA ASN A 154 -5.55 -4.71 4.85
C ASN A 154 -5.65 -6.19 4.45
N SER A 155 -4.54 -6.85 4.05
CA SER A 155 -4.56 -8.27 3.66
C SER A 155 -4.89 -9.24 4.80
N PHE A 156 -5.01 -8.78 6.06
CA PHE A 156 -5.13 -9.67 7.20
C PHE A 156 -6.35 -9.39 8.08
N SER A 157 -6.81 -8.14 8.11
CA SER A 157 -7.88 -7.73 9.04
C SER A 157 -8.50 -6.40 8.63
N MET A 158 -9.64 -6.08 9.24
CA MET A 158 -10.17 -4.73 9.28
C MET A 158 -9.23 -3.86 10.15
N VAL A 159 -8.80 -2.72 9.61
CA VAL A 159 -7.87 -1.79 10.28
C VAL A 159 -8.55 -0.54 10.79
N HIS A 160 -9.67 -0.16 10.18
CA HIS A 160 -10.43 1.01 10.58
C HIS A 160 -11.90 0.89 10.16
N SER A 161 -12.78 1.55 10.90
CA SER A 161 -14.19 1.74 10.54
C SER A 161 -14.58 3.17 10.90
N GLU A 162 -15.23 3.84 9.96
CA GLU A 162 -15.72 5.21 10.13
C GLU A 162 -17.21 5.25 9.84
N LYS A 163 -17.98 5.99 10.65
CA LYS A 163 -19.41 6.14 10.48
C LYS A 163 -19.75 7.60 10.22
N PHE A 164 -20.49 7.84 9.14
CA PHE A 164 -20.94 9.15 8.71
C PHE A 164 -22.41 9.35 9.07
N ASP A 165 -22.86 10.60 9.07
CA ASP A 165 -24.28 10.92 9.30
C ASP A 165 -25.17 10.54 8.10
N TYR A 166 -24.57 10.48 6.90
CA TYR A 166 -25.25 10.18 5.65
C TYR A 166 -24.56 9.01 4.91
N PRO A 167 -25.25 8.37 3.97
CA PRO A 167 -24.68 7.27 3.19
C PRO A 167 -23.41 7.66 2.45
N VAL A 168 -22.45 6.75 2.43
CA VAL A 168 -21.19 6.90 1.67
C VAL A 168 -21.47 6.62 0.21
N LEU A 169 -21.18 7.61 -0.65
CA LEU A 169 -21.45 7.55 -2.08
C LEU A 169 -20.27 7.01 -2.88
N LEU A 170 -19.07 7.55 -2.64
CA LEU A 170 -17.81 7.18 -3.30
C LEU A 170 -16.67 7.18 -2.29
N VAL A 171 -15.67 6.34 -2.55
CA VAL A 171 -14.41 6.33 -1.80
C VAL A 171 -13.26 6.19 -2.79
N SER A 172 -12.26 7.05 -2.66
CA SER A 172 -10.98 6.94 -3.36
C SER A 172 -9.85 6.74 -2.35
N PRO A 173 -9.23 5.56 -2.29
CA PRO A 173 -8.09 5.30 -1.42
C PRO A 173 -6.81 5.89 -2.01
N ALA A 174 -6.03 6.58 -1.19
CA ALA A 174 -4.70 7.06 -1.56
C ALA A 174 -3.65 5.94 -1.44
N ASP A 175 -2.70 5.89 -2.38
CA ASP A 175 -1.67 4.85 -2.43
C ASP A 175 -0.77 4.78 -1.20
N GLU A 176 -0.57 5.90 -0.48
CA GLU A 176 0.22 5.97 0.76
C GLU A 176 -0.60 5.73 2.03
N GLY A 177 -1.89 5.37 1.91
CA GLY A 177 -2.73 4.89 3.00
C GLY A 177 -3.79 5.86 3.53
N GLY A 178 -3.90 7.09 3.01
CA GLY A 178 -5.04 7.96 3.25
C GLY A 178 -6.24 7.60 2.35
N TYR A 179 -7.32 8.37 2.44
CA TYR A 179 -8.48 8.20 1.57
C TYR A 179 -9.32 9.47 1.48
N ALA A 180 -10.10 9.58 0.42
CA ALA A 180 -11.19 10.52 0.29
C ALA A 180 -12.52 9.78 0.31
N VAL A 181 -13.53 10.36 0.95
CA VAL A 181 -14.88 9.79 1.01
C VAL A 181 -15.90 10.85 0.67
N ALA A 182 -16.77 10.54 -0.30
CA ALA A 182 -17.88 11.40 -0.68
C ALA A 182 -19.17 10.94 -0.01
N THR A 183 -19.91 11.91 0.53
CA THR A 183 -21.22 11.74 1.15
C THR A 183 -22.06 12.99 0.87
N SER A 184 -23.20 13.13 1.53
CA SER A 184 -23.97 14.37 1.59
C SER A 184 -23.90 14.97 3.00
N GLU A 185 -24.45 16.19 3.17
CA GLU A 185 -24.61 16.84 4.46
C GLU A 185 -25.84 17.76 4.37
N ARG A 186 -26.44 18.10 5.51
CA ARG A 186 -27.57 19.02 5.51
C ARG A 186 -27.20 20.37 4.87
N GLY A 187 -27.90 20.74 3.79
CA GLY A 187 -27.63 21.95 3.01
C GLY A 187 -26.59 21.78 1.90
N TYR A 188 -25.98 20.60 1.77
CA TYR A 188 -25.02 20.30 0.71
C TYR A 188 -25.39 19.02 -0.01
N ARG A 189 -25.37 19.04 -1.34
CA ARG A 189 -25.63 17.85 -2.18
C ARG A 189 -24.45 16.90 -2.18
N SER A 190 -23.25 17.44 -2.09
CA SER A 190 -22.03 16.66 -2.05
C SER A 190 -21.03 17.24 -1.06
N VAL A 191 -20.41 16.36 -0.30
CA VAL A 191 -19.33 16.68 0.63
C VAL A 191 -18.25 15.62 0.45
N VAL A 192 -16.99 16.02 0.36
CA VAL A 192 -15.85 15.11 0.33
C VAL A 192 -14.98 15.39 1.56
N TYR A 193 -14.81 14.38 2.37
CA TYR A 193 -13.86 14.39 3.48
C TYR A 193 -12.58 13.71 3.07
N VAL A 194 -11.44 14.30 3.37
CA VAL A 194 -10.11 13.74 3.11
C VAL A 194 -9.44 13.38 4.43
N TYR A 195 -8.96 12.15 4.52
CA TYR A 195 -8.28 11.60 5.67
C TYR A 195 -6.83 11.25 5.33
N ASN A 196 -5.93 11.45 6.28
CA ASN A 196 -4.53 11.06 6.13
C ASN A 196 -4.33 9.56 6.44
N LYS A 197 -3.10 9.07 6.31
CA LYS A 197 -2.72 7.66 6.59
C LYS A 197 -2.93 7.21 8.05
N ALA A 198 -3.15 8.14 8.98
CA ALA A 198 -3.50 7.85 10.37
C ALA A 198 -5.01 7.90 10.61
N PHE A 199 -5.80 7.98 9.52
CA PHE A 199 -7.27 8.09 9.54
C PHE A 199 -7.78 9.36 10.25
N ILE A 200 -6.95 10.41 10.29
CA ILE A 200 -7.33 11.71 10.85
C ILE A 200 -7.83 12.59 9.72
N HIS A 201 -9.01 13.20 9.93
CA HIS A 201 -9.60 14.16 9.00
C HIS A 201 -8.65 15.34 8.75
N LYS A 202 -8.50 15.72 7.48
CA LYS A 202 -7.55 16.73 7.02
C LYS A 202 -8.18 17.88 6.27
N TYR A 203 -9.14 17.59 5.39
CA TYR A 203 -9.74 18.56 4.50
C TYR A 203 -11.19 18.20 4.19
N THR A 204 -12.01 19.22 3.93
CA THR A 204 -13.40 19.04 3.46
C THR A 204 -13.67 19.92 2.26
N TRP A 205 -14.16 19.32 1.18
CA TRP A 205 -14.76 20.02 0.05
C TRP A 205 -16.28 19.88 0.10
N LYS A 206 -17.01 20.95 -0.27
CA LYS A 206 -18.48 20.96 -0.22
C LYS A 206 -19.07 21.63 -1.45
N SER A 207 -20.20 21.10 -1.93
CA SER A 207 -21.03 21.73 -2.94
C SER A 207 -22.51 21.67 -2.55
N ALA A 208 -23.18 22.83 -2.56
CA ALA A 208 -24.59 22.94 -2.22
C ALA A 208 -25.52 22.60 -3.38
N ASP A 209 -25.07 22.77 -4.63
CA ASP A 209 -25.87 22.75 -5.85
C ASP A 209 -25.50 21.62 -6.83
N ARG A 210 -24.35 20.96 -6.61
CA ARG A 210 -23.86 19.91 -7.52
C ARG A 210 -23.76 18.56 -6.82
N TYR A 211 -24.08 17.51 -7.57
CA TYR A 211 -23.85 16.12 -7.18
C TYR A 211 -22.47 15.66 -7.64
N ILE A 212 -21.73 15.00 -6.77
CA ILE A 212 -20.47 14.37 -7.13
C ILE A 212 -20.75 13.23 -8.11
N PHE A 213 -19.97 13.17 -9.19
CA PHE A 213 -20.00 12.11 -10.16
C PHE A 213 -18.84 11.13 -9.94
N ASP A 214 -17.63 11.66 -9.82
CA ASP A 214 -16.43 10.89 -9.55
C ASP A 214 -15.38 11.75 -8.83
N MET A 215 -14.43 11.09 -8.17
CA MET A 215 -13.32 11.74 -7.51
C MET A 215 -12.10 10.85 -7.46
N ASP A 216 -10.94 11.45 -7.44
CA ASP A 216 -9.68 10.78 -7.22
C ASP A 216 -8.76 11.57 -6.28
N ILE A 217 -7.92 10.85 -5.53
CA ILE A 217 -6.97 11.42 -4.61
C ILE A 217 -5.55 10.98 -4.97
N SER A 218 -4.60 11.91 -4.94
CA SER A 218 -3.20 11.58 -5.20
C SER A 218 -2.63 10.59 -4.19
N ALA A 219 -1.56 9.88 -4.56
CA ALA A 219 -0.90 8.88 -3.73
C ALA A 219 -0.61 9.36 -2.30
N SER A 220 -0.15 10.61 -2.14
CA SER A 220 0.15 11.22 -0.83
C SER A 220 -1.08 11.78 -0.10
N GLY A 221 -2.26 11.78 -0.71
CA GLY A 221 -3.46 12.42 -0.16
C GLY A 221 -3.45 13.95 -0.26
N ARG A 222 -2.45 14.55 -0.92
CA ARG A 222 -2.32 16.01 -1.01
C ARG A 222 -3.25 16.65 -2.03
N TYR A 223 -3.46 16.00 -3.16
CA TYR A 223 -4.28 16.55 -4.25
C TYR A 223 -5.58 15.77 -4.36
N LEU A 224 -6.68 16.48 -4.42
CA LEU A 224 -8.02 15.94 -4.65
C LEU A 224 -8.54 16.47 -5.97
N ALA A 225 -8.98 15.58 -6.83
CA ALA A 225 -9.74 15.91 -8.05
C ALA A 225 -11.19 15.47 -7.88
N VAL A 226 -12.11 16.34 -8.23
CA VAL A 226 -13.56 16.11 -8.17
C VAL A 226 -14.20 16.51 -9.47
N ILE A 227 -15.06 15.66 -9.99
CA ILE A 227 -15.97 16.00 -11.08
C ILE A 227 -17.40 15.91 -10.56
N SER A 228 -18.16 16.97 -10.73
CA SER A 228 -19.51 17.11 -10.20
C SER A 228 -20.47 17.65 -11.25
N MET A 229 -21.75 17.32 -11.15
CA MET A 229 -22.81 17.76 -12.06
C MET A 229 -23.83 18.62 -11.34
N GLY A 230 -24.28 19.66 -12.04
CA GLY A 230 -25.34 20.54 -11.63
C GLY A 230 -26.24 20.93 -12.78
N VAL A 231 -27.23 21.80 -12.50
CA VAL A 231 -28.12 22.38 -13.52
C VAL A 231 -28.02 23.90 -13.37
N LYS A 232 -27.78 24.55 -14.51
CA LYS A 232 -27.68 26.01 -14.63
C LYS A 232 -28.59 26.48 -15.77
N ASN A 233 -29.53 27.35 -15.49
CA ASN A 233 -30.50 27.85 -16.50
C ASN A 233 -31.28 26.72 -17.19
N GLY A 234 -31.56 25.62 -16.50
CA GLY A 234 -32.28 24.47 -17.07
C GLY A 234 -31.40 23.49 -17.86
N SER A 235 -30.10 23.78 -18.05
CA SER A 235 -29.16 22.93 -18.79
C SER A 235 -28.19 22.25 -17.80
N PRO A 236 -27.89 20.96 -18.00
CA PRO A 236 -26.87 20.27 -17.20
C PRO A 236 -25.47 20.77 -17.52
N PHE A 237 -24.64 20.87 -16.51
CA PHE A 237 -23.21 21.17 -16.65
C PHE A 237 -22.40 20.32 -15.69
N ALA A 238 -21.16 20.06 -16.06
CA ALA A 238 -20.18 19.42 -15.18
C ALA A 238 -19.15 20.46 -14.72
N GLU A 239 -18.72 20.35 -13.47
CA GLU A 239 -17.58 21.11 -12.95
C GLU A 239 -16.44 20.17 -12.58
N SER A 240 -15.29 20.42 -13.17
CA SER A 240 -14.01 19.79 -12.84
C SER A 240 -13.26 20.66 -11.85
N SER A 241 -12.89 20.11 -10.69
CA SER A 241 -12.15 20.81 -9.64
C SER A 241 -10.89 20.04 -9.27
N TYR A 242 -9.74 20.73 -9.19
CA TYR A 242 -8.47 20.19 -8.73
C TYR A 242 -7.95 21.02 -7.57
N ILE A 243 -7.66 20.39 -6.44
CA ILE A 243 -7.55 21.03 -5.14
C ILE A 243 -6.27 20.59 -4.44
N ASP A 244 -5.51 21.51 -3.85
CA ASP A 244 -4.44 21.23 -2.88
C ASP A 244 -5.07 21.16 -1.48
N THR A 245 -5.23 19.96 -0.94
CA THR A 245 -5.86 19.71 0.36
C THR A 245 -5.02 20.20 1.54
N GLU A 246 -3.70 20.34 1.35
CA GLU A 246 -2.81 20.88 2.39
C GLU A 246 -2.94 22.40 2.53
N LYS A 247 -3.09 23.07 1.41
CA LYS A 247 -3.29 24.54 1.38
C LYS A 247 -4.76 24.92 1.51
N GLY A 248 -5.68 23.99 1.32
CA GLY A 248 -7.10 24.27 1.26
C GLY A 248 -7.49 25.13 0.06
N SER A 249 -6.70 25.13 -1.02
CA SER A 249 -6.89 26.03 -2.18
C SER A 249 -7.22 25.25 -3.45
N VAL A 250 -8.14 25.80 -4.22
CA VAL A 250 -8.46 25.31 -5.57
C VAL A 250 -7.31 25.71 -6.51
N ILE A 251 -6.71 24.72 -7.17
CA ILE A 251 -5.66 24.91 -8.17
C ILE A 251 -6.26 25.20 -9.54
N PHE A 252 -7.34 24.48 -9.87
CA PHE A 252 -8.02 24.55 -11.15
C PHE A 252 -9.50 24.27 -10.95
N THR A 253 -10.34 25.01 -11.65
CA THR A 253 -11.76 24.70 -11.82
C THR A 253 -12.21 25.06 -13.24
N ARG A 254 -13.11 24.26 -13.79
CA ARG A 254 -13.70 24.50 -15.11
C ARG A 254 -15.10 23.94 -15.19
N GLU A 255 -16.01 24.72 -15.70
CA GLU A 255 -17.35 24.29 -16.11
C GLU A 255 -17.31 23.79 -17.55
N THR A 256 -17.96 22.67 -17.82
CA THR A 256 -18.16 22.07 -19.13
C THR A 256 -19.66 21.86 -19.34
N GLU A 257 -20.23 22.50 -20.34
CA GLU A 257 -21.65 22.43 -20.66
C GLU A 257 -21.91 21.36 -21.74
N GLY A 258 -23.00 20.62 -21.60
CA GLY A 258 -23.48 19.68 -22.63
C GLY A 258 -22.63 18.43 -22.85
N ASP A 259 -21.64 18.17 -21.98
CA ASP A 259 -20.87 16.94 -22.00
C ASP A 259 -21.03 16.19 -20.66
N ILE A 260 -21.13 14.87 -20.73
CA ILE A 260 -21.39 14.01 -19.56
C ILE A 260 -20.05 13.55 -19.00
N PRO A 261 -19.78 13.74 -17.69
CA PRO A 261 -18.57 13.22 -17.10
C PRO A 261 -18.56 11.68 -17.08
N VAL A 262 -17.38 11.10 -17.32
CA VAL A 262 -17.13 9.65 -17.26
C VAL A 262 -16.29 9.32 -16.04
N GLY A 263 -15.29 10.15 -15.73
CA GLY A 263 -14.44 9.91 -14.57
C GLY A 263 -13.27 10.89 -14.48
N VAL A 264 -12.53 10.77 -13.37
CA VAL A 264 -11.34 11.57 -13.13
C VAL A 264 -10.20 10.69 -12.58
N ASN A 265 -8.97 11.01 -12.96
CA ASN A 265 -7.79 10.30 -12.45
C ASN A 265 -6.61 11.25 -12.27
N ILE A 266 -5.93 11.13 -11.15
CA ILE A 266 -4.69 11.85 -10.83
C ILE A 266 -3.52 10.94 -11.16
N THR A 267 -2.64 11.40 -12.04
CA THR A 267 -1.44 10.65 -12.44
C THR A 267 -0.40 10.64 -11.32
N GLU A 268 0.52 9.68 -11.34
CA GLU A 268 1.64 9.60 -10.38
C GLU A 268 2.49 10.88 -10.31
N LYS A 269 2.57 11.62 -11.41
CA LYS A 269 3.31 12.89 -11.50
C LYS A 269 2.52 14.10 -10.97
N GLY A 270 1.29 13.87 -10.49
CA GLY A 270 0.41 14.90 -9.97
C GLY A 270 -0.30 15.73 -11.02
N GLY A 271 -0.37 15.28 -12.28
CA GLY A 271 -1.30 15.82 -13.26
C GLY A 271 -2.68 15.17 -13.10
N VAL A 272 -3.72 15.81 -13.58
CA VAL A 272 -5.10 15.32 -13.50
C VAL A 272 -5.72 15.20 -14.91
N CYS A 273 -6.43 14.12 -15.13
CA CYS A 273 -7.20 13.89 -16.34
C CYS A 273 -8.69 13.80 -15.98
N PHE A 274 -9.50 14.71 -16.52
CA PHE A 274 -10.96 14.66 -16.46
C PHE A 274 -11.46 14.12 -17.79
N VAL A 275 -12.26 13.06 -17.73
CA VAL A 275 -12.78 12.37 -18.91
C VAL A 275 -14.29 12.60 -19.00
N PHE A 276 -14.75 13.00 -20.17
CA PHE A 276 -16.15 13.16 -20.51
C PHE A 276 -16.53 12.22 -21.67
N GLU A 277 -17.79 12.15 -22.00
CA GLU A 277 -18.27 11.29 -23.10
C GLU A 277 -17.66 11.68 -24.46
N ARG A 278 -17.46 12.97 -24.69
CA ARG A 278 -17.01 13.51 -26.00
C ARG A 278 -15.64 14.18 -25.93
N SER A 279 -15.14 14.46 -24.75
CA SER A 279 -13.90 15.19 -24.55
C SER A 279 -13.06 14.68 -23.38
N ALA A 280 -11.78 15.01 -23.37
CA ALA A 280 -10.89 14.78 -22.25
C ALA A 280 -10.03 16.01 -21.99
N LEU A 281 -9.87 16.37 -20.71
CA LEU A 281 -9.11 17.53 -20.28
C LEU A 281 -7.95 17.07 -19.39
N TYR A 282 -6.72 17.31 -19.84
CA TYR A 282 -5.54 17.04 -19.04
C TYR A 282 -4.89 18.33 -18.55
N CYS A 283 -4.70 18.42 -17.22
CA CYS A 283 -4.01 19.52 -16.57
C CYS A 283 -2.76 19.02 -15.85
N ASP A 284 -1.71 19.86 -15.84
CA ASP A 284 -0.53 19.60 -15.02
C ASP A 284 -0.82 19.87 -13.52
N LYS A 285 0.13 19.52 -12.64
CA LYS A 285 0.01 19.75 -11.18
C LYS A 285 -0.16 21.24 -10.77
N LYS A 286 0.02 22.18 -11.69
CA LYS A 286 -0.19 23.60 -11.47
C LYS A 286 -1.56 24.08 -11.99
N GLY A 287 -2.34 23.17 -12.56
CA GLY A 287 -3.64 23.49 -13.15
C GLY A 287 -3.56 24.03 -14.59
N ASN A 288 -2.38 24.02 -15.23
CA ASN A 288 -2.29 24.45 -16.61
C ASN A 288 -2.82 23.34 -17.53
N VAL A 289 -3.78 23.68 -18.38
CA VAL A 289 -4.29 22.79 -19.42
C VAL A 289 -3.16 22.48 -20.41
N LYS A 290 -2.84 21.20 -20.59
CA LYS A 290 -1.79 20.73 -21.51
C LYS A 290 -2.38 20.09 -22.75
N LYS A 291 -3.54 19.46 -22.65
CA LYS A 291 -4.21 18.78 -23.73
C LYS A 291 -5.72 18.82 -23.51
N GLU A 292 -6.45 19.08 -24.58
CA GLU A 292 -7.90 18.98 -24.65
C GLU A 292 -8.23 18.31 -25.99
N GLU A 293 -8.96 17.20 -25.93
CA GLU A 293 -9.39 16.41 -27.09
C GLU A 293 -10.89 16.21 -27.06
#